data_05bb4384ce8e81b0cadfd3d920e2006b
#
_entry.id   05bb4384ce8e81b0cadfd3d920e2006b
#
_cell.length_a   1.000
_cell.length_b   1.000
_cell.length_c   1.000
_cell.angle_alpha   90.00
_cell.angle_beta   90.00
_cell.angle_gamma   90.00
#
_symmetry.space_group_name_H-M   'P 1'
#
loop_
_entity.id
_entity.type
_entity.pdbx_description
1 polymer ?
#
loop_
_entity_poly.entity_id
_entity_poly.type
_entity_poly.pdbx_seq_one_letter_code
_entity_poly.pdbx_strand_id
1 'polypeptide(L)'
;MLTDIEIAQQTKLIPIDQLAHEYGLSDDQFIPYGRDKAKVALDTSNAKGKLILVTATSGMPAGSGKTTTSIAVAQAFKKLGEKACLALREPSLGPSFGMKGGAAGGGYSQVVPMESINLHFTGDFHAITAANNLLAALIDNARHQGQVDLKEITWRRVLDVNDRMLRNIVTGLGGSANGIPTETGFDITAASELMAIVCLAAGEEDLRVRLDRLVVGLKRDGSAYTCKELGATGALMALLKDAMLPNLVQSIEGVPAFVHGGPFANIAHGCNSIIATRMALKLGDYAVTEAGFAADLGAEKFIDIKCRKAGLKPSAVVIVATVRALK
;
A
#
# COMPACT_ATOMS: atom_id res chain seq x y z
N MET A 1 -7.14 -31.61 6.02
CA MET A 1 -7.66 -30.25 5.85
C MET A 1 -6.77 -29.58 4.81
N LEU A 2 -7.32 -28.97 3.78
CA LEU A 2 -6.51 -28.30 2.75
C LEU A 2 -5.77 -27.10 3.36
N THR A 3 -4.58 -26.82 2.87
CA THR A 3 -3.81 -25.62 3.19
C THR A 3 -4.37 -24.41 2.45
N ASP A 4 -4.03 -23.20 2.91
CA ASP A 4 -4.49 -21.95 2.25
C ASP A 4 -4.13 -21.89 0.76
N ILE A 5 -2.93 -22.35 0.40
CA ILE A 5 -2.47 -22.40 -0.99
C ILE A 5 -3.26 -23.43 -1.81
N GLU A 6 -3.55 -24.61 -1.28
CA GLU A 6 -4.35 -25.60 -1.97
C GLU A 6 -5.77 -25.12 -2.21
N ILE A 7 -6.38 -24.42 -1.24
CA ILE A 7 -7.70 -23.80 -1.41
C ILE A 7 -7.66 -22.73 -2.52
N ALA A 8 -6.65 -21.86 -2.50
CA ALA A 8 -6.48 -20.81 -3.50
C ALA A 8 -6.32 -21.41 -4.92
N GLN A 9 -5.47 -22.42 -5.07
CA GLN A 9 -5.18 -23.07 -6.37
C GLN A 9 -6.35 -23.87 -6.93
N GLN A 10 -7.21 -24.42 -6.07
CA GLN A 10 -8.43 -25.13 -6.50
C GLN A 10 -9.58 -24.18 -6.85
N THR A 11 -9.47 -22.90 -6.53
CA THR A 11 -10.51 -21.92 -6.79
C THR A 11 -10.62 -21.61 -8.28
N LYS A 12 -11.81 -21.79 -8.85
CA LYS A 12 -12.10 -21.36 -10.22
C LYS A 12 -12.34 -19.86 -10.24
N LEU A 13 -11.38 -19.11 -10.76
CA LEU A 13 -11.48 -17.67 -10.86
C LEU A 13 -12.47 -17.23 -11.93
N ILE A 14 -13.20 -16.17 -11.67
CA ILE A 14 -13.93 -15.40 -12.68
C ILE A 14 -12.87 -14.64 -13.49
N PRO A 15 -12.89 -14.65 -14.83
CA PRO A 15 -12.02 -13.81 -15.64
C PRO A 15 -12.14 -12.34 -15.20
N ILE A 16 -11.01 -11.63 -15.11
CA ILE A 16 -10.98 -10.30 -14.49
C ILE A 16 -11.81 -9.26 -15.27
N ASP A 17 -11.87 -9.39 -16.59
CA ASP A 17 -12.73 -8.59 -17.47
C ASP A 17 -14.21 -8.84 -17.18
N GLN A 18 -14.63 -10.09 -17.04
CA GLN A 18 -15.99 -10.43 -16.65
C GLN A 18 -16.33 -9.86 -15.27
N LEU A 19 -15.45 -10.03 -14.28
CA LEU A 19 -15.66 -9.46 -12.94
C LEU A 19 -15.78 -7.92 -12.97
N ALA A 20 -14.93 -7.26 -13.75
CA ALA A 20 -14.96 -5.81 -13.93
C ALA A 20 -16.30 -5.34 -14.51
N HIS A 21 -16.78 -6.00 -15.56
CA HIS A 21 -18.07 -5.70 -16.18
C HIS A 21 -19.27 -5.98 -15.26
N GLU A 22 -19.25 -7.07 -14.48
CA GLU A 22 -20.31 -7.39 -13.49
C GLU A 22 -20.46 -6.27 -12.45
N TYR A 23 -19.38 -5.54 -12.13
CA TYR A 23 -19.40 -4.41 -11.22
C TYR A 23 -19.49 -3.05 -11.92
N GLY A 24 -19.75 -3.04 -13.24
CA GLY A 24 -20.09 -1.85 -14.01
C GLY A 24 -18.88 -1.04 -14.49
N LEU A 25 -17.70 -1.63 -14.55
CA LEU A 25 -16.53 -1.03 -15.21
C LEU A 25 -16.61 -1.24 -16.73
N SER A 26 -16.32 -0.20 -17.50
CA SER A 26 -16.14 -0.26 -18.95
C SER A 26 -14.68 -0.59 -19.31
N ASP A 27 -14.44 -1.04 -20.56
CA ASP A 27 -13.11 -1.49 -21.02
C ASP A 27 -12.01 -0.44 -20.91
N ASP A 28 -12.36 0.85 -20.99
CA ASP A 28 -11.43 1.97 -20.83
C ASP A 28 -11.07 2.29 -19.37
N GLN A 29 -11.76 1.68 -18.41
CA GLN A 29 -11.57 1.93 -16.98
C GLN A 29 -10.64 0.91 -16.32
N PHE A 30 -10.22 -0.14 -17.01
CA PHE A 30 -9.29 -1.11 -16.47
C PHE A 30 -8.28 -1.62 -17.49
N ILE A 31 -7.11 -2.00 -17.01
CA ILE A 31 -6.01 -2.56 -17.78
C ILE A 31 -5.73 -3.96 -17.27
N PRO A 32 -6.04 -5.03 -18.03
CA PRO A 32 -5.77 -6.40 -17.60
C PRO A 32 -4.27 -6.68 -17.42
N TYR A 33 -3.93 -7.32 -16.33
CA TYR A 33 -2.61 -7.88 -16.04
C TYR A 33 -2.73 -9.41 -16.00
N GLY A 34 -2.85 -10.02 -17.15
CA GLY A 34 -3.22 -11.42 -17.30
C GLY A 34 -4.74 -11.62 -17.21
N ARG A 35 -5.17 -12.78 -16.69
CA ARG A 35 -6.59 -13.18 -16.65
C ARG A 35 -7.25 -12.98 -15.29
N ASP A 36 -6.48 -12.70 -14.24
CA ASP A 36 -6.87 -12.79 -12.84
C ASP A 36 -6.71 -11.49 -12.05
N LYS A 37 -6.16 -10.47 -12.67
CA LYS A 37 -5.96 -9.15 -12.05
C LYS A 37 -5.95 -8.03 -13.08
N ALA A 38 -6.29 -6.83 -12.67
CA ALA A 38 -6.25 -5.63 -13.50
C ALA A 38 -5.87 -4.40 -12.69
N LYS A 39 -5.32 -3.38 -13.34
CA LYS A 39 -5.26 -2.04 -12.77
C LYS A 39 -6.49 -1.26 -13.19
N VAL A 40 -7.01 -0.43 -12.28
CA VAL A 40 -8.26 0.30 -12.49
C VAL A 40 -8.03 1.82 -12.39
N ALA A 41 -8.57 2.53 -13.39
CA ALA A 41 -8.67 3.99 -13.44
C ALA A 41 -10.15 4.37 -13.42
N LEU A 42 -10.66 4.80 -12.27
CA LEU A 42 -12.09 5.10 -12.09
C LEU A 42 -12.27 6.47 -11.45
N ASP A 43 -13.17 7.28 -12.03
CA ASP A 43 -13.66 8.47 -11.33
C ASP A 43 -14.47 8.05 -10.10
N THR A 44 -13.95 8.44 -8.94
CA THR A 44 -14.55 8.12 -7.64
C THR A 44 -15.43 9.23 -7.09
N SER A 45 -15.74 10.25 -7.89
CA SER A 45 -16.74 11.26 -7.52
C SER A 45 -18.10 10.62 -7.25
N ASN A 46 -18.84 11.17 -6.29
CA ASN A 46 -20.17 10.68 -5.94
C ASN A 46 -20.25 9.18 -5.53
N ALA A 47 -19.20 8.64 -4.92
CA ALA A 47 -19.26 7.31 -4.29
C ALA A 47 -20.29 7.31 -3.14
N LYS A 48 -21.24 6.36 -3.16
CA LYS A 48 -22.37 6.29 -2.22
C LYS A 48 -22.35 5.09 -1.29
N GLY A 49 -21.41 4.17 -1.48
CA GLY A 49 -21.30 2.95 -0.67
C GLY A 49 -21.06 3.25 0.81
N LYS A 50 -21.46 2.32 1.66
CA LYS A 50 -21.25 2.39 3.11
C LYS A 50 -19.91 1.79 3.48
N LEU A 51 -19.08 2.54 4.20
CA LEU A 51 -17.75 2.10 4.62
C LEU A 51 -17.82 1.28 5.92
N ILE A 52 -17.25 0.08 5.90
CA ILE A 52 -17.11 -0.79 7.07
C ILE A 52 -15.64 -0.95 7.38
N LEU A 53 -15.24 -0.56 8.59
CA LEU A 53 -13.88 -0.73 9.08
C LEU A 53 -13.79 -1.99 9.94
N VAL A 54 -12.85 -2.87 9.63
CA VAL A 54 -12.49 -4.01 10.48
C VAL A 54 -11.22 -3.70 11.25
N THR A 55 -11.28 -3.81 12.57
CA THR A 55 -10.14 -3.62 13.47
C THR A 55 -10.06 -4.72 14.52
N ALA A 56 -9.16 -4.64 15.46
CA ALA A 56 -9.01 -5.60 16.56
C ALA A 56 -8.86 -4.89 17.90
N THR A 57 -9.08 -5.60 18.99
CA THR A 57 -8.94 -5.07 20.37
C THR A 57 -7.49 -4.75 20.71
N SER A 58 -6.54 -5.61 20.27
CA SER A 58 -5.10 -5.41 20.49
C SER A 58 -4.28 -6.01 19.36
N GLY A 59 -3.04 -5.51 19.19
CA GLY A 59 -2.08 -6.06 18.25
C GLY A 59 -1.54 -7.41 18.77
N MET A 60 -1.58 -8.45 17.90
CA MET A 60 -1.05 -9.77 18.22
C MET A 60 0.09 -10.13 17.27
N PRO A 61 1.20 -10.73 17.74
CA PRO A 61 2.32 -11.11 16.89
C PRO A 61 1.93 -12.04 15.73
N ALA A 62 1.05 -12.99 15.97
CA ALA A 62 0.55 -13.95 14.98
C ALA A 62 -0.59 -13.40 14.12
N GLY A 63 -0.95 -12.11 14.27
CA GLY A 63 -2.14 -11.53 13.67
C GLY A 63 -3.42 -11.82 14.46
N SER A 64 -4.43 -10.96 14.30
CA SER A 64 -5.73 -11.08 14.98
C SER A 64 -6.86 -11.56 14.07
N GLY A 65 -6.55 -11.93 12.80
CA GLY A 65 -7.55 -12.40 11.84
C GLY A 65 -8.39 -11.30 11.18
N LYS A 66 -7.96 -10.03 11.22
CA LYS A 66 -8.70 -8.91 10.60
C LYS A 66 -8.94 -9.11 9.11
N THR A 67 -7.90 -9.45 8.34
CA THR A 67 -8.01 -9.64 6.89
C THR A 67 -8.98 -10.77 6.56
N THR A 68 -8.86 -11.92 7.24
CA THR A 68 -9.79 -13.05 7.10
C THR A 68 -11.22 -12.63 7.43
N THR A 69 -11.43 -11.87 8.53
CA THR A 69 -12.75 -11.35 8.90
C THR A 69 -13.28 -10.34 7.89
N SER A 70 -12.44 -9.44 7.36
CA SER A 70 -12.85 -8.46 6.34
C SER A 70 -13.35 -9.16 5.08
N ILE A 71 -12.63 -10.18 4.62
CA ILE A 71 -13.02 -10.97 3.45
C ILE A 71 -14.30 -11.75 3.74
N ALA A 72 -14.40 -12.41 4.90
CA ALA A 72 -15.60 -13.14 5.31
C ALA A 72 -16.84 -12.25 5.34
N VAL A 73 -16.73 -11.03 5.89
CA VAL A 73 -17.83 -10.04 5.93
C VAL A 73 -18.26 -9.65 4.52
N ALA A 74 -17.32 -9.38 3.62
CA ALA A 74 -17.64 -9.03 2.23
C ALA A 74 -18.29 -10.21 1.47
N GLN A 75 -17.80 -11.44 1.67
CA GLN A 75 -18.41 -12.65 1.13
C GLN A 75 -19.82 -12.89 1.68
N ALA A 76 -20.05 -12.62 2.98
CA ALA A 76 -21.38 -12.72 3.58
C ALA A 76 -22.37 -11.72 2.96
N PHE A 77 -21.96 -10.48 2.70
CA PHE A 77 -22.79 -9.51 1.96
C PHE A 77 -23.19 -10.05 0.59
N LYS A 78 -22.24 -10.58 -0.17
CA LYS A 78 -22.53 -11.18 -1.49
C LYS A 78 -23.54 -12.34 -1.38
N LYS A 79 -23.43 -13.21 -0.36
CA LYS A 79 -24.39 -14.29 -0.11
C LYS A 79 -25.79 -13.79 0.25
N LEU A 80 -25.89 -12.60 0.84
CA LEU A 80 -27.14 -11.93 1.13
C LEU A 80 -27.72 -11.15 -0.05
N GLY A 81 -27.06 -11.18 -1.22
CA GLY A 81 -27.49 -10.48 -2.44
C GLY A 81 -27.06 -9.02 -2.50
N GLU A 82 -26.20 -8.57 -1.60
CA GLU A 82 -25.69 -7.20 -1.53
C GLU A 82 -24.39 -7.04 -2.33
N LYS A 83 -24.21 -5.89 -2.96
CA LYS A 83 -22.96 -5.57 -3.67
C LYS A 83 -21.90 -5.12 -2.68
N ALA A 84 -20.93 -5.99 -2.39
CA ALA A 84 -19.78 -5.66 -1.57
C ALA A 84 -18.50 -5.56 -2.40
N CYS A 85 -17.58 -4.71 -1.95
CA CYS A 85 -16.23 -4.59 -2.49
C CYS A 85 -15.23 -4.49 -1.33
N LEU A 86 -14.06 -5.10 -1.49
CA LEU A 86 -12.96 -5.04 -0.52
C LEU A 86 -11.97 -3.95 -0.91
N ALA A 87 -11.36 -3.33 0.10
CA ALA A 87 -10.18 -2.48 -0.06
C ALA A 87 -9.12 -2.91 0.95
N LEU A 88 -8.03 -3.50 0.47
CA LEU A 88 -7.00 -4.17 1.28
C LEU A 88 -5.62 -3.58 0.99
N ARG A 89 -4.68 -3.81 1.91
CA ARG A 89 -3.26 -3.48 1.69
C ARG A 89 -2.59 -4.54 0.85
N GLU A 90 -1.67 -4.10 0.00
CA GLU A 90 -0.69 -4.97 -0.64
C GLU A 90 0.35 -5.41 0.39
N PRO A 91 0.71 -6.71 0.46
CA PRO A 91 1.72 -7.18 1.39
C PRO A 91 3.14 -6.83 0.94
N SER A 92 3.99 -6.42 1.89
CA SER A 92 5.43 -6.31 1.70
C SER A 92 6.09 -7.69 1.72
N LEU A 93 7.13 -7.90 0.91
CA LEU A 93 7.88 -9.17 0.85
C LEU A 93 8.54 -9.51 2.19
N GLY A 94 9.05 -8.54 2.92
CA GLY A 94 9.69 -8.77 4.21
C GLY A 94 8.80 -9.53 5.19
N PRO A 95 7.60 -9.02 5.55
CA PRO A 95 6.64 -9.77 6.37
C PRO A 95 6.15 -11.08 5.73
N SER A 96 5.98 -11.14 4.39
CA SER A 96 5.50 -12.34 3.69
C SER A 96 6.47 -13.52 3.84
N PHE A 97 7.77 -13.26 3.79
CA PHE A 97 8.83 -14.25 4.05
C PHE A 97 9.29 -14.29 5.52
N GLY A 98 8.64 -13.54 6.40
CA GLY A 98 8.92 -13.45 7.82
C GLY A 98 7.89 -14.18 8.69
N MET A 99 7.71 -13.67 9.92
CA MET A 99 6.84 -14.32 10.92
C MET A 99 5.35 -14.29 10.61
N LYS A 100 4.88 -13.39 9.73
CA LYS A 100 3.45 -13.19 9.46
C LYS A 100 2.93 -13.96 8.26
N GLY A 101 3.81 -14.42 7.36
CA GLY A 101 3.39 -14.97 6.07
C GLY A 101 2.68 -13.94 5.19
N GLY A 102 1.95 -14.40 4.17
CA GLY A 102 1.20 -13.55 3.25
C GLY A 102 -0.03 -12.89 3.85
N ALA A 103 -0.55 -11.85 3.19
CA ALA A 103 -1.67 -11.01 3.66
C ALA A 103 -2.96 -11.20 2.85
N ALA A 104 -3.13 -12.33 2.15
CA ALA A 104 -4.29 -12.63 1.31
C ALA A 104 -5.51 -13.20 2.06
N GLY A 105 -5.51 -13.19 3.38
CA GLY A 105 -6.52 -13.89 4.20
C GLY A 105 -6.12 -15.34 4.50
N GLY A 106 -7.08 -16.21 4.81
CA GLY A 106 -6.83 -17.63 5.09
C GLY A 106 -8.08 -18.49 5.01
N GLY A 107 -7.90 -19.80 4.83
CA GLY A 107 -8.98 -20.76 4.65
C GLY A 107 -9.88 -20.37 3.48
N TYR A 108 -11.19 -20.41 3.71
CA TYR A 108 -12.20 -20.01 2.72
C TYR A 108 -12.51 -18.50 2.71
N SER A 109 -11.68 -17.70 3.36
CA SER A 109 -11.75 -16.23 3.33
C SER A 109 -10.43 -15.68 2.82
N GLN A 110 -10.19 -15.83 1.53
CA GLN A 110 -8.97 -15.40 0.84
C GLN A 110 -9.29 -14.51 -0.37
N VAL A 111 -8.36 -13.60 -0.69
CA VAL A 111 -8.28 -12.95 -2.01
C VAL A 111 -7.27 -13.71 -2.88
N VAL A 112 -7.59 -13.83 -4.15
CA VAL A 112 -6.86 -14.63 -5.14
C VAL A 112 -6.57 -13.82 -6.39
N PRO A 113 -5.44 -14.05 -7.05
CA PRO A 113 -4.45 -15.13 -6.88
C PRO A 113 -3.47 -14.86 -5.73
N MET A 114 -3.45 -15.73 -4.72
CA MET A 114 -2.71 -15.55 -3.48
C MET A 114 -1.19 -15.41 -3.69
N GLU A 115 -0.60 -16.29 -4.51
CA GLU A 115 0.85 -16.27 -4.76
C GLU A 115 1.27 -14.96 -5.45
N SER A 116 0.51 -14.51 -6.46
CA SER A 116 0.81 -13.26 -7.17
C SER A 116 0.75 -12.05 -6.22
N ILE A 117 -0.30 -11.97 -5.37
CA ILE A 117 -0.49 -10.89 -4.41
C ILE A 117 0.65 -10.84 -3.38
N ASN A 118 1.11 -12.00 -2.90
CA ASN A 118 2.16 -12.09 -1.88
C ASN A 118 3.58 -11.90 -2.42
N LEU A 119 3.77 -11.87 -3.73
CA LEU A 119 5.07 -11.71 -4.38
C LEU A 119 5.18 -10.35 -5.06
N HIS A 120 5.37 -10.32 -6.37
CA HIS A 120 5.59 -9.06 -7.13
C HIS A 120 4.29 -8.39 -7.57
N PHE A 121 3.19 -9.11 -7.56
CA PHE A 121 1.85 -8.68 -7.91
C PHE A 121 1.78 -7.97 -9.30
N THR A 122 1.66 -6.65 -9.30
CA THR A 122 1.73 -5.80 -10.50
C THR A 122 2.92 -4.85 -10.50
N GLY A 123 3.78 -4.93 -9.48
CA GLY A 123 5.02 -4.18 -9.40
C GLY A 123 4.95 -2.85 -8.63
N ASP A 124 3.88 -2.57 -7.88
CA ASP A 124 3.72 -1.29 -7.17
C ASP A 124 4.82 -1.06 -6.12
N PHE A 125 5.13 -2.08 -5.30
CA PHE A 125 6.24 -2.01 -4.35
C PHE A 125 7.59 -1.81 -5.03
N HIS A 126 7.79 -2.46 -6.18
CA HIS A 126 9.01 -2.29 -6.97
C HIS A 126 9.12 -0.87 -7.53
N ALA A 127 8.04 -0.30 -8.06
CA ALA A 127 8.00 1.07 -8.55
C ALA A 127 8.31 2.08 -7.42
N ILE A 128 7.72 1.90 -6.24
CA ILE A 128 7.99 2.74 -5.06
C ILE A 128 9.45 2.60 -4.61
N THR A 129 9.99 1.38 -4.56
CA THR A 129 11.40 1.12 -4.26
C THR A 129 12.32 1.83 -5.25
N ALA A 130 12.04 1.70 -6.55
CA ALA A 130 12.82 2.33 -7.62
C ALA A 130 12.77 3.86 -7.52
N ALA A 131 11.59 4.44 -7.31
CA ALA A 131 11.43 5.89 -7.15
C ALA A 131 12.18 6.42 -5.92
N ASN A 132 12.07 5.74 -4.78
CA ASN A 132 12.76 6.11 -3.55
C ASN A 132 14.29 6.08 -3.73
N ASN A 133 14.79 5.04 -4.37
CA ASN A 133 16.23 4.86 -4.56
C ASN A 133 16.80 5.77 -5.67
N LEU A 134 15.99 6.09 -6.70
CA LEU A 134 16.35 7.13 -7.66
C LEU A 134 16.51 8.49 -6.97
N LEU A 135 15.58 8.85 -6.09
CA LEU A 135 15.67 10.10 -5.34
C LEU A 135 16.95 10.15 -4.50
N ALA A 136 17.30 9.07 -3.80
CA ALA A 136 18.55 8.97 -3.05
C ALA A 136 19.77 9.15 -3.96
N ALA A 137 19.79 8.53 -5.12
CA ALA A 137 20.89 8.66 -6.08
C ALA A 137 21.02 10.07 -6.64
N LEU A 138 19.90 10.76 -6.91
CA LEU A 138 19.88 12.15 -7.38
C LEU A 138 20.41 13.12 -6.32
N ILE A 139 20.08 12.91 -5.05
CA ILE A 139 20.62 13.71 -3.93
C ILE A 139 22.13 13.56 -3.81
N ASP A 140 22.62 12.31 -3.83
CA ASP A 140 24.05 12.02 -3.76
C ASP A 140 24.79 12.62 -4.94
N ASN A 141 24.23 12.54 -6.15
CA ASN A 141 24.82 13.13 -7.35
C ASN A 141 24.83 14.66 -7.28
N ALA A 142 23.76 15.31 -6.87
CA ALA A 142 23.69 16.77 -6.72
C ALA A 142 24.76 17.28 -5.75
N ARG A 143 24.95 16.57 -4.63
CA ARG A 143 26.01 16.87 -3.65
C ARG A 143 27.41 16.64 -4.24
N HIS A 144 27.63 15.53 -4.94
CA HIS A 144 28.90 15.19 -5.57
C HIS A 144 29.33 16.21 -6.64
N GLN A 145 28.37 16.70 -7.43
CA GLN A 145 28.59 17.71 -8.47
C GLN A 145 28.66 19.15 -7.91
N GLY A 146 28.58 19.33 -6.60
CA GLY A 146 28.61 20.66 -5.97
C GLY A 146 27.40 21.54 -6.29
N GLN A 147 26.29 20.96 -6.72
CA GLN A 147 25.04 21.69 -7.01
C GLN A 147 24.34 22.14 -5.74
N VAL A 148 24.57 21.46 -4.64
CA VAL A 148 24.02 21.78 -3.31
C VAL A 148 25.01 21.43 -2.22
N ASP A 149 25.11 22.30 -1.21
CA ASP A 149 25.87 22.03 0.02
C ASP A 149 24.89 21.68 1.15
N LEU A 150 24.80 20.41 1.50
CA LEU A 150 23.92 19.89 2.53
C LEU A 150 24.70 19.66 3.83
N LYS A 151 24.14 20.16 4.93
CA LYS A 151 24.57 19.81 6.28
C LYS A 151 24.25 18.36 6.60
N GLU A 152 23.07 17.89 6.16
CA GLU A 152 22.55 16.57 6.45
C GLU A 152 21.69 16.07 5.28
N ILE A 153 21.81 14.77 4.94
CA ILE A 153 20.89 14.07 4.05
C ILE A 153 19.95 13.26 4.93
N THR A 154 18.65 13.58 4.87
CA THR A 154 17.61 12.90 5.66
C THR A 154 17.00 11.71 4.92
N TRP A 155 17.24 11.61 3.61
CA TRP A 155 16.65 10.61 2.74
C TRP A 155 17.47 9.32 2.72
N ARG A 156 16.85 8.19 3.02
CA ARG A 156 17.48 6.86 3.01
C ARG A 156 17.01 6.03 1.82
N ARG A 157 17.80 5.05 1.45
CA ARG A 157 17.40 4.03 0.47
C ARG A 157 16.42 3.04 1.07
N VAL A 158 15.74 2.26 0.24
CA VAL A 158 14.82 1.22 0.70
C VAL A 158 15.03 -0.09 -0.04
N LEU A 159 14.64 -1.18 0.63
CA LEU A 159 14.60 -2.53 0.07
C LEU A 159 13.41 -3.25 0.69
N ASP A 160 12.59 -3.96 -0.12
CA ASP A 160 11.36 -4.58 0.38
C ASP A 160 11.60 -5.97 1.01
N VAL A 161 12.72 -6.13 1.68
CA VAL A 161 13.03 -7.30 2.52
C VAL A 161 13.59 -6.85 3.87
N ASN A 162 13.50 -7.72 4.87
CA ASN A 162 14.10 -7.45 6.17
C ASN A 162 15.59 -7.77 6.11
N ASP A 163 16.43 -6.73 6.06
CA ASP A 163 17.89 -6.87 6.11
C ASP A 163 18.47 -6.01 7.23
N ARG A 164 18.89 -6.67 8.31
CA ARG A 164 19.47 -6.02 9.48
C ARG A 164 20.85 -5.45 9.19
N MET A 165 21.60 -6.05 8.28
CA MET A 165 22.98 -5.63 7.96
C MET A 165 23.02 -4.28 7.21
N LEU A 166 21.93 -3.91 6.54
CA LEU A 166 21.82 -2.66 5.78
C LEU A 166 21.30 -1.48 6.59
N ARG A 167 21.01 -1.65 7.89
CA ARG A 167 20.47 -0.55 8.72
C ARG A 167 21.42 0.63 8.89
N ASN A 168 22.71 0.34 8.99
CA ASN A 168 23.77 1.36 9.08
C ASN A 168 24.92 0.90 8.18
N ILE A 169 25.22 1.69 7.15
CA ILE A 169 26.26 1.42 6.14
C ILE A 169 26.99 2.69 5.76
N VAL A 170 28.10 2.58 5.12
CA VAL A 170 28.81 3.69 4.47
C VAL A 170 28.71 3.52 2.96
N THR A 171 28.20 4.53 2.27
CA THR A 171 28.16 4.62 0.80
C THR A 171 29.24 5.54 0.28
N GLY A 172 29.52 5.50 -1.05
CA GLY A 172 30.46 6.40 -1.72
C GLY A 172 31.95 6.03 -1.52
N LEU A 173 32.24 4.79 -1.09
CA LEU A 173 33.62 4.28 -1.00
C LEU A 173 34.19 3.96 -2.39
N GLY A 174 35.52 3.89 -2.49
CA GLY A 174 36.23 3.56 -3.73
C GLY A 174 36.86 4.76 -4.45
N GLY A 175 36.98 5.88 -3.78
CA GLY A 175 37.62 7.10 -4.27
C GLY A 175 36.65 8.17 -4.77
N SER A 176 37.15 9.35 -5.05
CA SER A 176 36.35 10.55 -5.38
C SER A 176 35.45 10.41 -6.60
N ALA A 177 35.77 9.52 -7.54
CA ALA A 177 34.94 9.24 -8.71
C ALA A 177 33.63 8.51 -8.35
N ASN A 178 33.58 7.83 -7.20
CA ASN A 178 32.40 7.07 -6.75
C ASN A 178 31.45 7.87 -5.83
N GLY A 179 31.86 9.05 -5.40
CA GLY A 179 31.04 9.90 -4.55
C GLY A 179 31.75 10.39 -3.28
N ILE A 180 30.96 10.89 -2.34
CA ILE A 180 31.44 11.36 -1.05
C ILE A 180 31.05 10.30 0.01
N PRO A 181 32.04 9.72 0.74
CA PRO A 181 31.72 8.76 1.79
C PRO A 181 30.72 9.33 2.79
N THR A 182 29.60 8.63 2.97
CA THR A 182 28.48 9.08 3.78
C THR A 182 27.89 7.90 4.54
N GLU A 183 27.70 8.06 5.85
CA GLU A 183 26.95 7.12 6.68
C GLU A 183 25.44 7.24 6.36
N THR A 184 24.80 6.12 6.11
CA THR A 184 23.38 6.03 5.74
C THR A 184 22.84 4.64 6.08
N GLY A 185 21.72 4.24 5.47
CA GLY A 185 21.17 2.89 5.60
C GLY A 185 20.00 2.66 4.67
N PHE A 186 19.44 1.45 4.78
CA PHE A 186 18.23 1.06 4.09
C PHE A 186 17.09 0.86 5.08
N ASP A 187 15.91 1.39 4.75
CA ASP A 187 14.65 1.07 5.41
C ASP A 187 13.86 0.06 4.55
N ILE A 188 12.78 -0.49 5.07
CA ILE A 188 11.90 -1.34 4.26
C ILE A 188 10.94 -0.47 3.44
N THR A 189 10.66 -0.86 2.20
CA THR A 189 9.81 -0.07 1.28
C THR A 189 8.46 0.33 1.87
N ALA A 190 7.82 -0.59 2.61
CA ALA A 190 6.55 -0.33 3.29
C ALA A 190 6.62 0.76 4.39
N ALA A 191 7.81 1.11 4.87
CA ALA A 191 8.04 2.17 5.85
C ALA A 191 8.47 3.50 5.20
N SER A 192 8.62 3.54 3.87
CA SER A 192 9.05 4.73 3.15
C SER A 192 7.99 5.84 3.17
N GLU A 193 8.46 7.08 3.12
CA GLU A 193 7.58 8.24 2.95
C GLU A 193 6.84 8.20 1.61
N LEU A 194 7.47 7.69 0.53
CA LEU A 194 6.81 7.51 -0.77
C LEU A 194 5.64 6.54 -0.70
N MET A 195 5.75 5.44 0.05
CA MET A 195 4.62 4.53 0.27
C MET A 195 3.45 5.25 0.95
N ALA A 196 3.71 6.07 1.96
CA ALA A 196 2.68 6.86 2.64
C ALA A 196 2.05 7.90 1.69
N ILE A 197 2.86 8.57 0.89
CA ILE A 197 2.41 9.57 -0.10
C ILE A 197 1.48 8.93 -1.15
N VAL A 198 1.89 7.83 -1.77
CA VAL A 198 1.06 7.08 -2.75
C VAL A 198 -0.29 6.70 -2.14
N CYS A 199 -0.29 6.24 -0.89
CA CYS A 199 -1.53 5.83 -0.21
C CYS A 199 -2.44 6.99 0.22
N LEU A 200 -1.89 8.18 0.47
CA LEU A 200 -2.64 9.37 0.90
C LEU A 200 -2.94 10.33 -0.26
N ALA A 201 -2.35 10.15 -1.42
CA ALA A 201 -2.67 10.95 -2.59
C ALA A 201 -4.10 10.68 -3.07
N ALA A 202 -4.81 11.76 -3.39
CA ALA A 202 -6.18 11.68 -3.91
C ALA A 202 -6.23 11.57 -5.45
N GLY A 203 -5.08 11.74 -6.12
CA GLY A 203 -4.90 11.68 -7.56
C GLY A 203 -3.54 12.24 -7.94
N GLU A 204 -3.29 12.38 -9.24
CA GLU A 204 -1.99 12.77 -9.80
C GLU A 204 -1.52 14.15 -9.33
N GLU A 205 -2.41 15.15 -9.31
CA GLU A 205 -2.04 16.50 -8.88
C GLU A 205 -1.70 16.56 -7.38
N ASP A 206 -2.48 15.87 -6.52
CA ASP A 206 -2.16 15.79 -5.08
C ASP A 206 -0.85 15.02 -4.87
N LEU A 207 -0.56 14.01 -5.69
CA LEU A 207 0.73 13.30 -5.68
C LEU A 207 1.88 14.27 -5.98
N ARG A 208 1.78 15.05 -7.05
CA ARG A 208 2.79 16.05 -7.45
C ARG A 208 3.08 17.03 -6.33
N VAL A 209 2.03 17.62 -5.74
CA VAL A 209 2.16 18.59 -4.64
C VAL A 209 2.85 17.97 -3.42
N ARG A 210 2.58 16.70 -3.12
CA ARG A 210 3.23 15.99 -2.01
C ARG A 210 4.69 15.69 -2.30
N LEU A 211 5.00 15.23 -3.51
CA LEU A 211 6.38 14.97 -3.93
C LEU A 211 7.23 16.24 -3.92
N ASP A 212 6.69 17.36 -4.38
CA ASP A 212 7.36 18.67 -4.36
C ASP A 212 7.83 19.05 -2.94
N ARG A 213 7.07 18.68 -1.91
CA ARG A 213 7.32 19.02 -0.50
C ARG A 213 8.24 18.04 0.23
N LEU A 214 8.61 16.94 -0.37
CA LEU A 214 9.52 15.97 0.26
C LEU A 214 10.81 16.67 0.69
N VAL A 215 11.13 16.58 1.97
CA VAL A 215 12.38 17.07 2.53
C VAL A 215 13.42 15.98 2.38
N VAL A 216 14.46 16.23 1.60
CA VAL A 216 15.51 15.24 1.27
C VAL A 216 16.83 15.52 1.99
N GLY A 217 16.95 16.69 2.60
CA GLY A 217 18.11 17.08 3.38
C GLY A 217 17.94 18.46 4.01
N LEU A 218 18.92 18.86 4.81
CA LEU A 218 19.03 20.18 5.41
C LEU A 218 20.24 20.93 4.84
N LYS A 219 20.06 22.18 4.44
CA LYS A 219 21.11 23.08 4.01
C LYS A 219 21.94 23.56 5.22
N ARG A 220 23.08 24.21 4.97
CA ARG A 220 23.96 24.73 6.02
C ARG A 220 23.28 25.74 6.95
N ASP A 221 22.34 26.52 6.45
CA ASP A 221 21.55 27.48 7.22
C ASP A 221 20.42 26.83 8.02
N GLY A 222 20.24 25.51 7.93
CA GLY A 222 19.19 24.75 8.59
C GLY A 222 17.87 24.70 7.84
N SER A 223 17.74 25.36 6.69
CA SER A 223 16.53 25.27 5.86
C SER A 223 16.42 23.91 5.17
N ALA A 224 15.17 23.50 4.90
CA ALA A 224 14.90 22.25 4.19
C ALA A 224 15.37 22.32 2.72
N TYR A 225 15.93 21.23 2.22
CA TYR A 225 16.16 21.02 0.80
C TYR A 225 15.13 20.01 0.30
N THR A 226 14.34 20.39 -0.71
CA THR A 226 13.16 19.64 -1.13
C THR A 226 13.38 18.90 -2.45
N CYS A 227 12.52 17.91 -2.71
CA CYS A 227 12.46 17.20 -3.99
C CYS A 227 12.21 18.17 -5.17
N LYS A 228 11.39 19.22 -4.95
CA LYS A 228 11.15 20.28 -5.93
C LYS A 228 12.43 21.05 -6.27
N GLU A 229 13.19 21.47 -5.26
CA GLU A 229 14.46 22.19 -5.47
C GLU A 229 15.50 21.32 -6.17
N LEU A 230 15.50 20.02 -5.90
CA LEU A 230 16.33 19.04 -6.60
C LEU A 230 15.91 18.83 -8.07
N GLY A 231 14.66 19.20 -8.42
CA GLY A 231 14.12 18.98 -9.77
C GLY A 231 13.70 17.53 -10.06
N ALA A 232 13.51 16.69 -9.02
CA ALA A 232 13.29 15.26 -9.17
C ALA A 232 11.81 14.86 -9.33
N THR A 233 10.85 15.74 -9.04
CA THR A 233 9.40 15.44 -9.01
C THR A 233 8.90 14.75 -10.27
N GLY A 234 9.30 15.23 -11.46
CA GLY A 234 8.85 14.65 -12.73
C GLY A 234 9.32 13.21 -12.93
N ALA A 235 10.56 12.88 -12.53
CA ALA A 235 11.09 11.53 -12.60
C ALA A 235 10.37 10.57 -11.65
N LEU A 236 10.05 11.02 -10.43
CA LEU A 236 9.26 10.24 -9.48
C LEU A 236 7.83 10.01 -9.99
N MET A 237 7.17 11.03 -10.54
CA MET A 237 5.85 10.91 -11.17
C MET A 237 5.82 9.85 -12.27
N ALA A 238 6.86 9.84 -13.13
CA ALA A 238 6.98 8.87 -14.22
C ALA A 238 7.10 7.43 -13.68
N LEU A 239 7.94 7.20 -12.66
CA LEU A 239 8.11 5.87 -12.06
C LEU A 239 6.87 5.39 -11.31
N LEU A 240 6.11 6.30 -10.70
CA LEU A 240 4.92 5.98 -9.89
C LEU A 240 3.62 5.93 -10.71
N LYS A 241 3.65 6.23 -12.02
CA LYS A 241 2.45 6.35 -12.86
C LYS A 241 1.51 5.16 -12.71
N ASP A 242 2.00 3.96 -12.95
CA ASP A 242 1.16 2.75 -12.90
C ASP A 242 0.90 2.29 -11.45
N ALA A 243 1.81 2.59 -10.53
CA ALA A 243 1.64 2.30 -9.10
C ALA A 243 0.57 3.16 -8.42
N MET A 244 0.08 4.23 -9.06
CA MET A 244 -1.06 5.03 -8.58
C MET A 244 -2.42 4.39 -8.90
N LEU A 245 -2.45 3.39 -9.79
CA LEU A 245 -3.68 2.69 -10.16
C LEU A 245 -3.91 1.48 -9.24
N PRO A 246 -5.03 1.41 -8.49
CA PRO A 246 -5.34 0.26 -7.66
C PRO A 246 -5.49 -1.04 -8.44
N ASN A 247 -5.08 -2.13 -7.82
CA ASN A 247 -5.16 -3.46 -8.39
C ASN A 247 -6.50 -4.11 -8.04
N LEU A 248 -7.26 -4.50 -9.05
CA LEU A 248 -8.48 -5.27 -8.92
C LEU A 248 -8.16 -6.77 -8.99
N VAL A 249 -8.62 -7.49 -8.00
CA VAL A 249 -8.62 -8.95 -7.88
C VAL A 249 -9.97 -9.39 -7.28
N GLN A 250 -10.08 -10.65 -6.84
CA GLN A 250 -11.32 -11.18 -6.27
C GLN A 250 -11.06 -12.04 -5.04
N SER A 251 -12.08 -12.21 -4.20
CA SER A 251 -12.08 -13.28 -3.20
C SER A 251 -12.38 -14.63 -3.86
N ILE A 252 -12.14 -15.72 -3.14
CA ILE A 252 -12.48 -17.08 -3.63
C ILE A 252 -13.98 -17.24 -3.97
N GLU A 253 -14.86 -16.40 -3.44
CA GLU A 253 -16.29 -16.39 -3.77
C GLU A 253 -16.66 -15.26 -4.77
N GLY A 254 -15.64 -14.69 -5.47
CA GLY A 254 -15.87 -13.71 -6.54
C GLY A 254 -16.32 -12.34 -6.05
N VAL A 255 -16.01 -11.93 -4.81
CA VAL A 255 -16.16 -10.54 -4.37
C VAL A 255 -14.97 -9.73 -4.89
N PRO A 256 -15.18 -8.60 -5.60
CA PRO A 256 -14.07 -7.77 -6.05
C PRO A 256 -13.29 -7.19 -4.87
N ALA A 257 -11.98 -7.13 -5.04
CA ALA A 257 -11.08 -6.59 -4.04
C ALA A 257 -10.06 -5.65 -4.69
N PHE A 258 -10.01 -4.43 -4.22
CA PHE A 258 -8.90 -3.53 -4.51
C PHE A 258 -7.77 -3.76 -3.52
N VAL A 259 -6.61 -4.18 -4.03
CA VAL A 259 -5.38 -4.34 -3.25
C VAL A 259 -4.42 -3.27 -3.71
N HIS A 260 -4.09 -2.31 -2.83
CA HIS A 260 -3.27 -1.18 -3.25
C HIS A 260 -2.58 -0.48 -2.07
N GLY A 261 -1.26 -0.39 -2.18
CA GLY A 261 -0.38 0.19 -1.18
C GLY A 261 -0.33 -0.61 0.13
N GLY A 262 0.80 -0.56 0.81
CA GLY A 262 1.03 -1.35 2.01
C GLY A 262 1.84 -0.64 3.09
N PRO A 263 1.46 0.60 3.51
CA PRO A 263 2.21 1.33 4.52
C PRO A 263 2.11 0.64 5.88
N PHE A 264 3.22 0.57 6.62
CA PHE A 264 3.22 0.02 7.97
C PHE A 264 2.49 0.95 8.95
N ALA A 265 1.67 0.39 9.82
CA ALA A 265 0.88 1.15 10.79
C ALA A 265 1.72 1.74 11.94
N ASN A 266 2.86 1.15 12.26
CA ASN A 266 3.78 1.68 13.27
C ASN A 266 4.65 2.84 12.76
N ILE A 267 4.74 3.02 11.46
CA ILE A 267 5.54 4.09 10.83
C ILE A 267 4.63 5.13 10.16
N ALA A 268 3.61 4.68 9.41
CA ALA A 268 2.68 5.52 8.67
C ALA A 268 1.23 5.28 9.15
N HIS A 269 0.24 5.48 8.28
CA HIS A 269 -1.18 5.34 8.63
C HIS A 269 -1.71 3.90 8.58
N GLY A 270 -0.94 2.94 8.03
CA GLY A 270 -1.23 1.52 8.13
C GLY A 270 -2.50 1.02 7.45
N CYS A 271 -2.94 1.71 6.40
CA CYS A 271 -4.17 1.39 5.66
C CYS A 271 -3.87 1.37 4.16
N ASN A 272 -4.71 0.72 3.37
CA ASN A 272 -4.65 0.83 1.91
C ASN A 272 -4.87 2.28 1.44
N SER A 273 -4.70 2.52 0.13
CA SER A 273 -4.79 3.87 -0.42
C SER A 273 -6.19 4.49 -0.31
N ILE A 274 -6.24 5.82 -0.32
CA ILE A 274 -7.48 6.59 -0.41
C ILE A 274 -8.22 6.23 -1.70
N ILE A 275 -7.50 6.13 -2.83
CA ILE A 275 -8.05 5.83 -4.15
C ILE A 275 -8.75 4.46 -4.12
N ALA A 276 -8.09 3.41 -3.62
CA ALA A 276 -8.67 2.07 -3.52
C ALA A 276 -9.96 2.04 -2.67
N THR A 277 -9.96 2.73 -1.52
CA THR A 277 -11.16 2.80 -0.68
C THR A 277 -12.30 3.54 -1.38
N ARG A 278 -12.02 4.63 -2.07
CA ARG A 278 -13.04 5.36 -2.84
C ARG A 278 -13.58 4.55 -4.02
N MET A 279 -12.72 3.78 -4.71
CA MET A 279 -13.15 2.86 -5.76
C MET A 279 -14.06 1.76 -5.20
N ALA A 280 -13.72 1.16 -4.06
CA ALA A 280 -14.57 0.19 -3.41
C ALA A 280 -15.95 0.76 -3.04
N LEU A 281 -16.00 2.00 -2.54
CA LEU A 281 -17.23 2.73 -2.24
C LEU A 281 -18.04 3.12 -3.50
N LYS A 282 -17.39 3.22 -4.66
CA LYS A 282 -18.04 3.54 -5.93
C LYS A 282 -18.68 2.31 -6.56
N LEU A 283 -18.01 1.15 -6.47
CA LEU A 283 -18.47 -0.09 -7.08
C LEU A 283 -19.43 -0.91 -6.22
N GLY A 284 -19.30 -0.82 -4.90
CA GLY A 284 -20.13 -1.58 -3.96
C GLY A 284 -21.08 -0.71 -3.14
N ASP A 285 -22.24 -1.29 -2.75
CA ASP A 285 -23.10 -0.70 -1.73
C ASP A 285 -22.43 -0.73 -0.35
N TYR A 286 -21.52 -1.70 -0.16
CA TYR A 286 -20.68 -1.85 1.02
C TYR A 286 -19.22 -1.99 0.62
N ALA A 287 -18.37 -1.10 1.15
CA ALA A 287 -16.92 -1.21 1.06
C ALA A 287 -16.36 -1.69 2.40
N VAL A 288 -15.71 -2.86 2.40
CA VAL A 288 -15.09 -3.43 3.62
C VAL A 288 -13.58 -3.23 3.55
N THR A 289 -13.03 -2.64 4.59
CA THR A 289 -11.59 -2.37 4.69
C THR A 289 -11.07 -2.65 6.09
N GLU A 290 -9.74 -2.70 6.23
CA GLU A 290 -9.09 -2.91 7.53
C GLU A 290 -8.01 -1.86 7.80
N ALA A 291 -7.62 -1.76 9.07
CA ALA A 291 -6.47 -0.97 9.52
C ALA A 291 -5.45 -1.88 10.22
N GLY A 292 -4.16 -1.58 10.05
CA GLY A 292 -3.07 -2.36 10.61
C GLY A 292 -3.04 -2.38 12.13
N PHE A 293 -2.49 -3.44 12.74
CA PHE A 293 -2.46 -3.66 14.19
C PHE A 293 -3.86 -3.71 14.83
N ALA A 294 -4.21 -2.76 15.68
CA ALA A 294 -5.44 -2.77 16.46
C ALA A 294 -6.10 -1.39 16.53
N ALA A 295 -7.12 -1.27 17.37
CA ALA A 295 -7.92 -0.04 17.50
C ALA A 295 -7.08 1.15 17.99
N ASP A 296 -6.19 0.90 18.90
CA ASP A 296 -5.29 1.87 19.54
C ASP A 296 -4.17 2.40 18.62
N LEU A 297 -3.98 1.86 17.44
CA LEU A 297 -2.96 2.29 16.49
C LEU A 297 -3.52 2.46 15.08
N GLY A 298 -3.87 1.36 14.40
CA GLY A 298 -4.27 1.41 13.00
C GLY A 298 -5.65 2.04 12.80
N ALA A 299 -6.64 1.71 13.63
CA ALA A 299 -7.96 2.31 13.48
C ALA A 299 -7.96 3.80 13.88
N GLU A 300 -7.22 4.19 14.91
CA GLU A 300 -6.99 5.60 15.26
C GLU A 300 -6.44 6.37 14.07
N LYS A 301 -5.32 5.90 13.47
CA LYS A 301 -4.73 6.53 12.28
C LYS A 301 -5.64 6.49 11.05
N PHE A 302 -6.44 5.43 10.90
CA PHE A 302 -7.44 5.36 9.84
C PHE A 302 -8.44 6.51 9.96
N ILE A 303 -8.95 6.76 11.17
CA ILE A 303 -9.93 7.82 11.42
C ILE A 303 -9.25 9.20 11.35
N ASP A 304 -8.17 9.41 12.08
CA ASP A 304 -7.57 10.72 12.27
C ASP A 304 -6.72 11.21 11.09
N ILE A 305 -6.18 10.29 10.29
CA ILE A 305 -5.39 10.64 9.11
C ILE A 305 -6.19 10.41 7.83
N LYS A 306 -6.52 9.14 7.53
CA LYS A 306 -7.10 8.77 6.24
C LYS A 306 -8.51 9.30 6.06
N CYS A 307 -9.39 9.12 7.05
CA CYS A 307 -10.78 9.60 6.97
C CYS A 307 -10.84 11.13 6.89
N ARG A 308 -10.07 11.84 7.70
CA ARG A 308 -10.02 13.31 7.66
C ARG A 308 -9.52 13.81 6.30
N LYS A 309 -8.41 13.24 5.79
CA LYS A 309 -7.85 13.63 4.49
C LYS A 309 -8.81 13.36 3.33
N ALA A 310 -9.49 12.23 3.35
CA ALA A 310 -10.32 11.78 2.24
C ALA A 310 -11.81 12.12 2.37
N GLY A 311 -12.25 12.71 3.49
CA GLY A 311 -13.66 12.95 3.76
C GLY A 311 -14.47 11.67 3.96
N LEU A 312 -13.81 10.57 4.40
CA LEU A 312 -14.44 9.28 4.62
C LEU A 312 -15.10 9.22 6.00
N LYS A 313 -16.24 8.50 6.09
CA LYS A 313 -16.94 8.25 7.34
C LYS A 313 -17.35 6.78 7.42
N PRO A 314 -16.75 5.98 8.31
CA PRO A 314 -17.21 4.62 8.54
C PRO A 314 -18.68 4.60 9.01
N SER A 315 -19.48 3.75 8.37
CA SER A 315 -20.88 3.51 8.76
C SER A 315 -20.98 2.46 9.86
N ALA A 316 -19.99 1.56 9.93
CA ALA A 316 -19.89 0.54 10.97
C ALA A 316 -18.41 0.19 11.22
N VAL A 317 -18.15 -0.31 12.43
CA VAL A 317 -16.84 -0.86 12.82
C VAL A 317 -17.05 -2.28 13.33
N VAL A 318 -16.28 -3.21 12.78
CA VAL A 318 -16.21 -4.61 13.22
C VAL A 318 -14.95 -4.78 14.08
N ILE A 319 -15.12 -5.20 15.33
CA ILE A 319 -14.00 -5.40 16.25
C ILE A 319 -13.74 -6.90 16.41
N VAL A 320 -12.57 -7.34 15.99
CA VAL A 320 -12.11 -8.71 16.16
C VAL A 320 -11.48 -8.84 17.54
N ALA A 321 -12.12 -9.60 18.42
CA ALA A 321 -11.63 -9.91 19.76
C ALA A 321 -11.27 -11.40 19.83
N THR A 322 -9.99 -11.72 19.98
CA THR A 322 -9.55 -13.10 20.17
C THR A 322 -9.50 -13.43 21.67
N VAL A 323 -9.77 -14.68 22.02
CA VAL A 323 -9.64 -15.14 23.43
C VAL A 323 -8.22 -14.86 23.96
N ARG A 324 -7.21 -14.97 23.12
CA ARG A 324 -5.82 -14.69 23.48
C ARG A 324 -5.56 -13.20 23.75
N ALA A 325 -6.26 -12.31 23.07
CA ALA A 325 -6.14 -10.87 23.27
C ALA A 325 -6.89 -10.37 24.51
N LEU A 326 -7.83 -11.18 25.03
CA LEU A 326 -8.61 -10.85 26.22
C LEU A 326 -8.04 -11.45 27.52
N LYS A 327 -7.04 -12.35 27.41
CA LYS A 327 -6.29 -12.91 28.55
C LYS A 327 -5.04 -12.10 28.86
#